data_eee41aa0a14be1b4ed183246bdc1b6e3
#
_entry.id   eee41aa0a14be1b4ed183246bdc1b6e3
#
_cell.length_a   1.000
_cell.length_b   1.000
_cell.length_c   1.000
_cell.angle_alpha   90.00
_cell.angle_beta   90.00
_cell.angle_gamma   90.00
#
_symmetry.space_group_name_H-M   'P 1'
#
loop_
_entity.id
_entity.type
_entity.pdbx_description
1 polymer ?
#
loop_
_entity_poly.entity_id
_entity_poly.type
_entity_poly.pdbx_seq_one_letter_code
_entity_poly.pdbx_strand_id
1 'polypeptide(L)'
;MDKREIVVFDGTLTTKDTLLEFIKFSHGKFSFYMGLLLNSPILIAYKLKIYPNWKAKQALFTYFFHGISYSEFQMLCIDFASKIEYIKNPIQIEKLNAYLRNGAKVYVISASIEEWIKPWCQKYGVQNVLGTKIEIDLSGKLTGNFSSKNCYGQEKVNRLLEKEPDRTNYILYAYGDSAGDKEIIEFADYGYYIK
;
A
#
# COMPACT_ATOMS: atom_id res chain seq x y z
N MET A 1 -12.14 -31.25 6.87
CA MET A 1 -10.87 -30.52 6.90
C MET A 1 -11.23 -29.07 7.27
N ASP A 2 -10.67 -28.55 8.33
CA ASP A 2 -10.85 -27.16 8.68
C ASP A 2 -10.18 -26.31 7.59
N LYS A 3 -10.94 -25.35 7.05
CA LYS A 3 -10.39 -24.42 6.05
C LYS A 3 -9.37 -23.52 6.70
N ARG A 4 -8.24 -23.29 6.03
CA ARG A 4 -7.23 -22.32 6.49
C ARG A 4 -7.82 -20.89 6.50
N GLU A 5 -7.35 -20.07 7.41
CA GLU A 5 -7.72 -18.65 7.47
C GLU A 5 -6.74 -17.81 6.67
N ILE A 6 -7.29 -16.93 5.82
CA ILE A 6 -6.55 -15.87 5.16
C ILE A 6 -7.10 -14.53 5.65
N VAL A 7 -6.20 -13.62 6.00
CA VAL A 7 -6.55 -12.30 6.52
C VAL A 7 -5.88 -11.22 5.69
N VAL A 8 -6.67 -10.26 5.22
CA VAL A 8 -6.21 -9.13 4.43
C VAL A 8 -6.37 -7.85 5.24
N PHE A 9 -5.28 -7.09 5.37
CA PHE A 9 -5.29 -5.73 5.89
C PHE A 9 -4.95 -4.75 4.77
N ASP A 10 -5.76 -3.70 4.65
CA ASP A 10 -5.56 -2.64 3.67
C ASP A 10 -5.83 -1.27 4.27
N GLY A 11 -4.85 -0.36 4.16
CA GLY A 11 -4.93 1.00 4.71
C GLY A 11 -5.01 1.09 6.23
N THR A 12 -5.58 0.08 6.87
CA THR A 12 -5.98 0.10 8.27
C THR A 12 -4.84 0.03 9.29
N LEU A 13 -3.67 -0.47 8.88
CA LEU A 13 -2.51 -0.64 9.77
C LEU A 13 -1.80 0.67 10.12
N THR A 14 -2.06 1.74 9.38
CA THR A 14 -1.52 3.08 9.61
C THR A 14 -2.63 4.11 9.75
N THR A 15 -2.37 5.17 10.51
CA THR A 15 -3.31 6.27 10.76
C THR A 15 -3.13 7.43 9.77
N LYS A 16 -2.16 7.34 8.85
CA LYS A 16 -1.85 8.36 7.84
C LYS A 16 -1.50 7.71 6.51
N ASP A 17 -1.70 8.48 5.42
CA ASP A 17 -1.30 8.07 4.07
C ASP A 17 0.23 7.94 3.98
N THR A 18 0.70 6.73 3.65
CA THR A 18 2.14 6.42 3.62
C THR A 18 2.87 7.07 2.47
N LEU A 19 2.22 7.39 1.33
CA LEU A 19 2.84 8.14 0.23
C LEU A 19 3.22 9.56 0.68
N LEU A 20 2.28 10.26 1.30
CA LEU A 20 2.52 11.63 1.76
C LEU A 20 3.58 11.67 2.87
N GLU A 21 3.56 10.71 3.78
CA GLU A 21 4.56 10.62 4.84
C GLU A 21 5.94 10.19 4.30
N PHE A 22 6.00 9.31 3.28
CA PHE A 22 7.25 8.93 2.62
C PHE A 22 7.91 10.12 1.89
N ILE A 23 7.14 10.93 1.17
CA ILE A 23 7.67 12.13 0.51
C ILE A 23 8.21 13.13 1.55
N LYS A 24 7.46 13.37 2.64
CA LYS A 24 7.94 14.25 3.73
C LYS A 24 9.22 13.74 4.37
N PHE A 25 9.33 12.43 4.53
CA PHE A 25 10.52 11.79 5.10
C PHE A 25 11.72 11.93 4.17
N SER A 26 11.57 11.60 2.89
CA SER A 26 12.68 11.55 1.92
C SER A 26 13.13 12.93 1.43
N HIS A 27 12.24 13.91 1.30
CA HIS A 27 12.52 15.23 0.72
C HIS A 27 12.34 16.42 1.69
N GLY A 28 11.85 16.14 2.90
CA GLY A 28 11.56 17.17 3.90
C GLY A 28 10.27 17.94 3.64
N LYS A 29 9.80 18.66 4.66
CA LYS A 29 8.51 19.35 4.62
C LYS A 29 8.45 20.46 3.57
N PHE A 30 9.52 21.24 3.40
CA PHE A 30 9.53 22.34 2.43
C PHE A 30 9.34 21.84 1.00
N SER A 31 10.17 20.88 0.57
CA SER A 31 10.06 20.26 -0.76
C SER A 31 8.71 19.59 -0.97
N PHE A 32 8.17 18.94 0.07
CA PHE A 32 6.84 18.35 0.03
C PHE A 32 5.76 19.37 -0.31
N TYR A 33 5.70 20.52 0.40
CA TYR A 33 4.69 21.53 0.12
C TYR A 33 4.89 22.20 -1.23
N MET A 34 6.12 22.43 -1.65
CA MET A 34 6.42 22.94 -3.01
C MET A 34 5.97 21.96 -4.09
N GLY A 35 6.23 20.66 -3.89
CA GLY A 35 5.75 19.63 -4.83
C GLY A 35 4.22 19.55 -4.90
N LEU A 36 3.51 19.67 -3.77
CA LEU A 36 2.05 19.75 -3.78
C LEU A 36 1.54 20.99 -4.51
N LEU A 37 2.18 22.15 -4.31
CA LEU A 37 1.82 23.39 -4.99
C LEU A 37 1.99 23.27 -6.50
N LEU A 38 3.12 22.74 -6.97
CA LEU A 38 3.40 22.57 -8.40
C LEU A 38 2.49 21.54 -9.06
N ASN A 39 2.08 20.49 -8.32
CA ASN A 39 1.13 19.49 -8.79
C ASN A 39 -0.34 19.84 -8.46
N SER A 40 -0.62 21.03 -7.90
CA SER A 40 -1.97 21.41 -7.48
C SER A 40 -3.04 21.33 -8.57
N PRO A 41 -2.78 21.66 -9.86
CA PRO A 41 -3.79 21.51 -10.91
C PRO A 41 -4.27 20.05 -11.05
N ILE A 42 -3.33 19.09 -11.01
CA ILE A 42 -3.63 17.65 -11.09
C ILE A 42 -4.38 17.20 -9.84
N LEU A 43 -3.96 17.65 -8.66
CA LEU A 43 -4.58 17.29 -7.39
C LEU A 43 -6.00 17.86 -7.26
N ILE A 44 -6.25 19.07 -7.77
CA ILE A 44 -7.59 19.68 -7.85
C ILE A 44 -8.47 18.88 -8.82
N ALA A 45 -7.97 18.58 -10.03
CA ALA A 45 -8.69 17.78 -11.00
C ALA A 45 -9.06 16.38 -10.44
N TYR A 46 -8.16 15.77 -9.67
CA TYR A 46 -8.44 14.53 -8.93
C TYR A 46 -9.56 14.71 -7.90
N LYS A 47 -9.50 15.76 -7.07
CA LYS A 47 -10.55 16.04 -6.07
C LYS A 47 -11.92 16.30 -6.71
N LEU A 48 -11.95 16.91 -7.90
CA LEU A 48 -13.15 17.11 -8.70
C LEU A 48 -13.61 15.85 -9.45
N LYS A 49 -12.93 14.70 -9.25
CA LYS A 49 -13.18 13.42 -9.93
C LYS A 49 -13.05 13.46 -11.47
N ILE A 50 -12.37 14.49 -12.01
CA ILE A 50 -12.08 14.65 -13.45
C ILE A 50 -10.81 13.87 -13.83
N TYR A 51 -9.92 13.66 -12.87
CA TYR A 51 -8.64 12.99 -13.09
C TYR A 51 -8.52 11.72 -12.23
N PRO A 52 -8.07 10.57 -12.79
CA PRO A 52 -8.01 9.32 -12.05
C PRO A 52 -7.01 9.38 -10.88
N ASN A 53 -7.39 8.78 -9.74
CA ASN A 53 -6.56 8.72 -8.54
C ASN A 53 -5.13 8.21 -8.82
N TRP A 54 -5.03 7.09 -9.55
CA TRP A 54 -3.73 6.48 -9.82
C TRP A 54 -2.80 7.38 -10.63
N LYS A 55 -3.35 8.18 -11.57
CA LYS A 55 -2.56 9.16 -12.34
C LYS A 55 -2.08 10.32 -11.48
N ALA A 56 -2.91 10.78 -10.54
CA ALA A 56 -2.52 11.82 -9.60
C ALA A 56 -1.41 11.33 -8.66
N LYS A 57 -1.53 10.10 -8.15
CA LYS A 57 -0.47 9.44 -7.37
C LYS A 57 0.82 9.29 -8.17
N GLN A 58 0.73 8.81 -9.42
CA GLN A 58 1.89 8.63 -10.28
C GLN A 58 2.57 9.96 -10.59
N ALA A 59 1.81 11.01 -10.92
CA ALA A 59 2.38 12.35 -11.18
C ALA A 59 3.18 12.86 -9.97
N LEU A 60 2.62 12.70 -8.77
CA LEU A 60 3.32 13.08 -7.54
C LEU A 60 4.56 12.22 -7.31
N PHE A 61 4.46 10.92 -7.54
CA PHE A 61 5.59 9.99 -7.44
C PHE A 61 6.69 10.33 -8.46
N THR A 62 6.32 10.59 -9.72
CA THR A 62 7.26 11.01 -10.77
C THR A 62 7.99 12.29 -10.39
N TYR A 63 7.26 13.29 -9.89
CA TYR A 63 7.87 14.57 -9.50
C TYR A 63 8.98 14.42 -8.46
N PHE A 64 8.81 13.52 -7.49
CA PHE A 64 9.78 13.37 -6.39
C PHE A 64 10.85 12.31 -6.65
N PHE A 65 10.55 11.28 -7.42
CA PHE A 65 11.41 10.07 -7.47
C PHE A 65 11.92 9.70 -8.87
N HIS A 66 11.52 10.41 -9.94
CA HIS A 66 12.07 10.16 -11.26
C HIS A 66 13.60 10.38 -11.28
N GLY A 67 14.33 9.41 -11.84
CA GLY A 67 15.78 9.50 -12.02
C GLY A 67 16.62 9.09 -10.81
N ILE A 68 16.03 8.85 -9.63
CA ILE A 68 16.74 8.30 -8.47
C ILE A 68 17.14 6.84 -8.77
N SER A 69 18.31 6.40 -8.30
CA SER A 69 18.71 5.00 -8.42
C SER A 69 17.83 4.08 -7.57
N TYR A 70 17.54 2.88 -8.07
CA TYR A 70 16.72 1.93 -7.31
C TYR A 70 17.34 1.55 -5.96
N SER A 71 18.67 1.44 -5.91
CA SER A 71 19.38 1.16 -4.65
C SER A 71 19.21 2.26 -3.60
N GLU A 72 19.29 3.54 -4.02
CA GLU A 72 19.05 4.67 -3.14
C GLU A 72 17.60 4.70 -2.65
N PHE A 73 16.65 4.46 -3.57
CA PHE A 73 15.23 4.36 -3.22
C PHE A 73 14.96 3.24 -2.22
N GLN A 74 15.58 2.06 -2.40
CA GLN A 74 15.46 0.95 -1.44
C GLN A 74 15.98 1.30 -0.05
N MET A 75 17.10 2.01 0.05
CA MET A 75 17.62 2.48 1.34
C MET A 75 16.61 3.41 2.03
N LEU A 76 16.06 4.38 1.29
CA LEU A 76 14.99 5.24 1.82
C LEU A 76 13.77 4.44 2.31
N CYS A 77 13.37 3.39 1.59
CA CYS A 77 12.26 2.52 1.99
C CYS A 77 12.55 1.76 3.29
N ILE A 78 13.76 1.25 3.46
CA ILE A 78 14.18 0.55 4.69
C ILE A 78 14.18 1.53 5.87
N ASP A 79 14.73 2.72 5.71
CA ASP A 79 14.79 3.74 6.75
C ASP A 79 13.39 4.25 7.12
N PHE A 80 12.50 4.38 6.13
CA PHE A 80 11.11 4.79 6.35
C PHE A 80 10.31 3.81 7.20
N ALA A 81 10.66 2.53 7.21
CA ALA A 81 10.00 1.55 8.06
C ALA A 81 10.03 1.94 9.54
N SER A 82 11.07 2.66 9.99
CA SER A 82 11.14 3.21 11.35
C SER A 82 10.16 4.37 11.57
N LYS A 83 9.82 5.11 10.52
CA LYS A 83 8.85 6.22 10.57
C LYS A 83 7.41 5.74 10.53
N ILE A 84 7.11 4.68 9.78
CA ILE A 84 5.78 4.06 9.78
C ILE A 84 5.37 3.65 11.19
N GLU A 85 6.33 3.24 12.02
CA GLU A 85 6.09 2.85 13.40
C GLU A 85 5.38 3.94 14.23
N TYR A 86 5.65 5.22 13.94
CA TYR A 86 5.01 6.35 14.64
C TYR A 86 3.59 6.68 14.16
N ILE A 87 3.19 6.10 13.03
CA ILE A 87 1.85 6.29 12.46
C ILE A 87 1.04 5.00 12.42
N LYS A 88 1.51 3.94 13.07
CA LYS A 88 0.78 2.67 13.15
C LYS A 88 -0.54 2.84 13.88
N ASN A 89 -1.51 2.02 13.53
CA ASN A 89 -2.76 1.86 14.25
C ASN A 89 -2.59 0.72 15.28
N PRO A 90 -2.43 1.01 16.59
CA PRO A 90 -2.11 0.00 17.58
C PRO A 90 -3.17 -1.09 17.69
N ILE A 91 -4.45 -0.74 17.54
CA ILE A 91 -5.57 -1.69 17.62
C ILE A 91 -5.48 -2.70 16.46
N GLN A 92 -5.21 -2.22 15.25
CA GLN A 92 -5.12 -3.11 14.09
C GLN A 92 -3.83 -3.95 14.09
N ILE A 93 -2.74 -3.41 14.66
CA ILE A 93 -1.49 -4.16 14.86
C ILE A 93 -1.70 -5.29 15.89
N GLU A 94 -2.42 -5.04 16.98
CA GLU A 94 -2.75 -6.09 17.94
C GLU A 94 -3.57 -7.21 17.30
N LYS A 95 -4.57 -6.84 16.49
CA LYS A 95 -5.39 -7.79 15.74
C LYS A 95 -4.56 -8.60 14.73
N LEU A 96 -3.68 -7.95 13.97
CA LEU A 96 -2.74 -8.60 13.06
C LEU A 96 -1.88 -9.63 13.80
N ASN A 97 -1.30 -9.24 14.94
CA ASN A 97 -0.49 -10.13 15.77
C ASN A 97 -1.29 -11.33 16.32
N ALA A 98 -2.56 -11.13 16.65
CA ALA A 98 -3.43 -12.22 17.09
C ALA A 98 -3.64 -13.24 15.97
N TYR A 99 -3.92 -12.81 14.76
CA TYR A 99 -4.06 -13.71 13.60
C TYR A 99 -2.77 -14.46 13.30
N LEU A 100 -1.62 -13.80 13.32
CA LEU A 100 -0.33 -14.46 13.11
C LEU A 100 -0.04 -15.53 14.18
N ARG A 101 -0.32 -15.23 15.46
CA ARG A 101 -0.17 -16.22 16.54
C ARG A 101 -1.08 -17.44 16.39
N ASN A 102 -2.26 -17.25 15.82
CA ASN A 102 -3.22 -18.33 15.56
C ASN A 102 -2.94 -19.10 14.25
N GLY A 103 -1.84 -18.77 13.57
CA GLY A 103 -1.42 -19.49 12.36
C GLY A 103 -2.17 -19.08 11.09
N ALA A 104 -2.94 -18.00 11.10
CA ALA A 104 -3.58 -17.46 9.90
C ALA A 104 -2.55 -16.95 8.90
N LYS A 105 -2.81 -17.13 7.60
CA LYS A 105 -1.99 -16.55 6.54
C LYS A 105 -2.39 -15.10 6.32
N VAL A 106 -1.51 -14.18 6.71
CA VAL A 106 -1.79 -12.74 6.63
C VAL A 106 -1.21 -12.13 5.36
N TYR A 107 -2.02 -11.34 4.68
CA TYR A 107 -1.66 -10.48 3.57
C TYR A 107 -1.84 -9.00 3.95
N VAL A 108 -0.90 -8.17 3.53
CA VAL A 108 -1.11 -6.71 3.46
C VAL A 108 -1.25 -6.37 1.98
N ILE A 109 -2.45 -5.92 1.59
CA ILE A 109 -2.75 -5.53 0.21
C ILE A 109 -3.04 -4.04 0.21
N SER A 110 -2.25 -3.25 -0.53
CA SER A 110 -2.31 -1.80 -0.43
C SER A 110 -2.14 -1.10 -1.78
N ALA A 111 -2.86 0.01 -1.96
CA ALA A 111 -2.60 0.93 -3.06
C ALA A 111 -1.26 1.69 -2.93
N SER A 112 -0.56 1.57 -1.80
CA SER A 112 0.79 2.10 -1.60
C SER A 112 1.82 1.37 -2.46
N ILE A 113 2.98 1.98 -2.64
CA ILE A 113 4.12 1.32 -3.28
C ILE A 113 4.64 0.20 -2.38
N GLU A 114 4.82 -0.98 -2.95
CA GLU A 114 5.19 -2.19 -2.22
C GLU A 114 6.53 -2.04 -1.50
N GLU A 115 7.50 -1.39 -2.15
CA GLU A 115 8.87 -1.26 -1.68
C GLU A 115 8.97 -0.57 -0.31
N TRP A 116 8.16 0.46 -0.01
CA TRP A 116 8.26 1.15 1.28
C TRP A 116 7.40 0.57 2.40
N ILE A 117 6.33 -0.18 2.09
CA ILE A 117 5.52 -0.82 3.13
C ILE A 117 6.09 -2.20 3.53
N LYS A 118 6.72 -2.91 2.61
CA LYS A 118 7.23 -4.27 2.81
C LYS A 118 8.24 -4.38 3.97
N PRO A 119 9.27 -3.53 4.08
CA PRO A 119 10.24 -3.62 5.18
C PRO A 119 9.59 -3.47 6.57
N TRP A 120 8.56 -2.63 6.68
CA TRP A 120 7.83 -2.45 7.92
C TRP A 120 6.92 -3.65 8.23
N CYS A 121 6.19 -4.17 7.25
CA CYS A 121 5.34 -5.36 7.41
C CYS A 121 6.16 -6.58 7.84
N GLN A 122 7.37 -6.74 7.30
CA GLN A 122 8.27 -7.84 7.65
C GLN A 122 8.70 -7.81 9.13
N LYS A 123 8.80 -6.64 9.76
CA LYS A 123 9.07 -6.51 11.21
C LYS A 123 7.97 -7.15 12.07
N TYR A 124 6.75 -7.20 11.56
CA TYR A 124 5.61 -7.85 12.20
C TYR A 124 5.42 -9.31 11.76
N GLY A 125 6.35 -9.88 10.98
CA GLY A 125 6.27 -11.26 10.50
C GLY A 125 5.38 -11.44 9.24
N VAL A 126 4.84 -10.36 8.67
CA VAL A 126 4.04 -10.44 7.45
C VAL A 126 4.96 -10.54 6.23
N GLN A 127 4.94 -11.69 5.56
CA GLN A 127 5.73 -11.95 4.35
C GLN A 127 4.97 -11.61 3.06
N ASN A 128 3.64 -11.67 3.10
CA ASN A 128 2.80 -11.48 1.93
C ASN A 128 2.33 -10.03 1.84
N VAL A 129 3.11 -9.22 1.16
CA VAL A 129 2.79 -7.81 0.89
C VAL A 129 2.55 -7.65 -0.60
N LEU A 130 1.40 -7.10 -0.97
CA LEU A 130 0.98 -6.86 -2.34
C LEU A 130 0.64 -5.37 -2.49
N GLY A 131 1.47 -4.66 -3.23
CA GLY A 131 1.35 -3.22 -3.42
C GLY A 131 1.35 -2.81 -4.89
N THR A 132 1.30 -1.51 -5.15
CA THR A 132 1.59 -0.97 -6.47
C THR A 132 3.08 -1.08 -6.74
N LYS A 133 3.48 -1.57 -7.92
CA LYS A 133 4.89 -1.74 -8.30
C LYS A 133 5.36 -0.57 -9.15
N ILE A 134 6.61 -0.18 -8.95
CA ILE A 134 7.29 0.89 -9.69
C ILE A 134 8.05 0.36 -10.88
N GLU A 135 8.24 1.23 -11.88
CA GLU A 135 9.02 0.93 -13.06
C GLU A 135 10.47 1.42 -12.90
N ILE A 136 11.39 0.55 -13.28
CA ILE A 136 12.84 0.80 -13.25
C ILE A 136 13.35 0.66 -14.68
N ASP A 137 14.16 1.61 -15.14
CA ASP A 137 14.77 1.58 -16.47
C ASP A 137 15.99 0.66 -16.53
N LEU A 138 16.53 0.49 -17.74
CA LEU A 138 17.70 -0.35 -17.99
C LEU A 138 18.98 0.14 -17.27
N SER A 139 19.01 1.41 -16.84
CA SER A 139 20.14 1.99 -16.09
C SER A 139 19.98 1.80 -14.57
N GLY A 140 18.92 1.13 -14.11
CA GLY A 140 18.63 0.92 -12.70
C GLY A 140 18.05 2.13 -12.00
N LYS A 141 17.44 3.09 -12.73
CA LYS A 141 16.81 4.28 -12.18
C LYS A 141 15.29 4.19 -12.27
N LEU A 142 14.61 4.85 -11.34
CA LEU A 142 13.16 4.96 -11.36
C LEU A 142 12.71 5.84 -12.52
N THR A 143 11.77 5.34 -13.35
CA THR A 143 11.15 6.14 -14.42
C THR A 143 10.10 7.11 -13.89
N GLY A 144 9.66 6.93 -12.65
CA GLY A 144 8.52 7.63 -12.07
C GLY A 144 7.16 7.01 -12.40
N ASN A 145 7.12 6.01 -13.28
CA ASN A 145 5.90 5.30 -13.63
C ASN A 145 5.65 4.09 -12.72
N PHE A 146 4.44 3.58 -12.76
CA PHE A 146 4.08 2.30 -12.18
C PHE A 146 4.20 1.18 -13.21
N SER A 147 4.89 0.09 -12.89
CA SER A 147 5.00 -1.11 -13.73
C SER A 147 3.80 -2.04 -13.59
N SER A 148 2.91 -1.77 -12.64
CA SER A 148 1.68 -2.51 -12.43
C SER A 148 0.48 -1.58 -12.38
N LYS A 149 -0.73 -2.13 -12.50
CA LYS A 149 -1.95 -1.40 -12.14
C LYS A 149 -1.85 -0.94 -10.66
N ASN A 150 -2.44 0.20 -10.35
CA ASN A 150 -2.60 0.65 -8.97
C ASN A 150 -3.42 -0.40 -8.19
N CYS A 151 -2.90 -0.86 -7.07
CA CYS A 151 -3.53 -1.89 -6.25
C CYS A 151 -4.73 -1.31 -5.47
N TYR A 152 -5.82 -1.04 -6.20
CA TYR A 152 -7.03 -0.35 -5.73
C TYR A 152 -8.28 -1.02 -6.29
N GLY A 153 -9.34 -1.12 -5.50
CA GLY A 153 -10.61 -1.70 -5.94
C GLY A 153 -10.46 -3.17 -6.34
N GLN A 154 -11.03 -3.54 -7.47
CA GLN A 154 -10.99 -4.92 -7.99
C GLN A 154 -9.56 -5.47 -8.14
N GLU A 155 -8.57 -4.61 -8.36
CA GLU A 155 -7.17 -5.06 -8.48
C GLU A 155 -6.66 -5.75 -7.21
N LYS A 156 -7.17 -5.41 -6.02
CA LYS A 156 -6.83 -6.07 -4.76
C LYS A 156 -7.29 -7.52 -4.73
N VAL A 157 -8.51 -7.77 -5.20
CA VAL A 157 -9.06 -9.13 -5.34
C VAL A 157 -8.24 -9.92 -6.35
N ASN A 158 -7.94 -9.31 -7.51
CA ASN A 158 -7.15 -9.97 -8.55
C ASN A 158 -5.78 -10.42 -8.01
N ARG A 159 -5.09 -9.55 -7.29
CA ARG A 159 -3.79 -9.85 -6.69
C ARG A 159 -3.84 -10.91 -5.61
N LEU A 160 -4.91 -10.92 -4.81
CA LEU A 160 -5.12 -12.01 -3.85
C LEU A 160 -5.32 -13.34 -4.59
N LEU A 161 -6.17 -13.37 -5.62
CA LEU A 161 -6.45 -14.59 -6.40
C LEU A 161 -5.25 -15.09 -7.20
N GLU A 162 -4.33 -14.22 -7.63
CA GLU A 162 -3.04 -14.64 -8.21
C GLU A 162 -2.18 -15.46 -7.22
N LYS A 163 -2.31 -15.20 -5.92
CA LYS A 163 -1.59 -15.92 -4.85
C LYS A 163 -2.38 -17.05 -4.24
N GLU A 164 -3.69 -16.94 -4.23
CA GLU A 164 -4.65 -17.85 -3.62
C GLU A 164 -5.79 -18.14 -4.60
N PRO A 165 -5.51 -18.87 -5.69
CA PRO A 165 -6.48 -19.04 -6.80
C PRO A 165 -7.71 -19.85 -6.40
N ASP A 166 -7.57 -20.78 -5.45
CA ASP A 166 -8.67 -21.64 -5.02
C ASP A 166 -9.43 -21.04 -3.85
N ARG A 167 -10.42 -20.20 -4.17
CA ARG A 167 -11.25 -19.46 -3.20
C ARG A 167 -12.03 -20.39 -2.26
N THR A 168 -12.27 -21.61 -2.65
CA THR A 168 -13.07 -22.56 -1.86
C THR A 168 -12.29 -23.18 -0.70
N ASN A 169 -10.96 -23.08 -0.72
CA ASN A 169 -10.06 -23.73 0.23
C ASN A 169 -9.71 -22.91 1.47
N TYR A 170 -10.27 -21.70 1.61
CA TYR A 170 -9.98 -20.83 2.75
C TYR A 170 -11.18 -20.00 3.18
N ILE A 171 -11.13 -19.52 4.42
CA ILE A 171 -12.02 -18.50 4.96
C ILE A 171 -11.26 -17.17 4.87
N LEU A 172 -11.87 -16.16 4.26
CA LEU A 172 -11.26 -14.85 4.05
C LEU A 172 -11.84 -13.80 5.01
N TYR A 173 -10.98 -13.19 5.78
CA TYR A 173 -11.25 -11.99 6.56
C TYR A 173 -10.60 -10.79 5.87
N ALA A 174 -11.32 -9.70 5.67
CA ALA A 174 -10.78 -8.48 5.05
C ALA A 174 -11.07 -7.23 5.89
N TYR A 175 -10.06 -6.43 6.11
CA TYR A 175 -10.11 -5.16 6.84
C TYR A 175 -9.69 -4.03 5.93
N GLY A 176 -10.56 -3.03 5.72
CA GLY A 176 -10.31 -1.86 4.89
C GLY A 176 -10.89 -0.60 5.51
N ASP A 177 -10.46 0.59 5.08
CA ASP A 177 -10.88 1.89 5.61
C ASP A 177 -11.36 2.87 4.54
N SER A 178 -11.28 2.50 3.27
CA SER A 178 -11.54 3.39 2.15
C SER A 178 -12.47 2.81 1.09
N ALA A 179 -12.93 3.65 0.17
CA ALA A 179 -13.70 3.20 -0.98
C ALA A 179 -12.92 2.25 -1.90
N GLY A 180 -11.58 2.28 -1.83
CA GLY A 180 -10.71 1.37 -2.60
C GLY A 180 -10.66 -0.05 -2.07
N ASP A 181 -11.32 -0.32 -0.94
CA ASP A 181 -11.32 -1.61 -0.26
C ASP A 181 -12.66 -2.33 -0.40
N LYS A 182 -13.62 -1.66 -1.05
CA LYS A 182 -14.98 -2.15 -1.20
C LYS A 182 -15.00 -3.57 -1.77
N GLU A 183 -14.33 -3.78 -2.88
CA GLU A 183 -14.36 -5.05 -3.62
C GLU A 183 -13.72 -6.19 -2.82
N ILE A 184 -12.62 -5.96 -2.10
CA ILE A 184 -11.99 -7.00 -1.28
C ILE A 184 -12.81 -7.31 -0.03
N ILE A 185 -13.49 -6.30 0.54
CA ILE A 185 -14.40 -6.47 1.68
C ILE A 185 -15.63 -7.26 1.26
N GLU A 186 -16.23 -6.95 0.11
CA GLU A 186 -17.39 -7.67 -0.43
C GLU A 186 -17.04 -9.09 -0.89
N PHE A 187 -15.80 -9.32 -1.32
CA PHE A 187 -15.29 -10.64 -1.72
C PHE A 187 -14.99 -11.56 -0.53
N ALA A 188 -14.79 -11.01 0.66
CA ALA A 188 -14.47 -11.75 1.88
C ALA A 188 -15.70 -12.48 2.46
N ASP A 189 -15.46 -13.60 3.18
CA ASP A 189 -16.49 -14.22 4.02
C ASP A 189 -16.83 -13.29 5.21
N TYR A 190 -15.82 -12.58 5.73
CA TYR A 190 -15.95 -11.63 6.82
C TYR A 190 -15.25 -10.33 6.45
N GLY A 191 -16.00 -9.36 5.95
CA GLY A 191 -15.50 -8.04 5.55
C GLY A 191 -15.80 -6.96 6.58
N TYR A 192 -14.80 -6.14 6.93
CA TYR A 192 -14.89 -5.10 7.95
C TYR A 192 -14.41 -3.75 7.44
N TYR A 193 -15.26 -2.73 7.52
CA TYR A 193 -14.86 -1.35 7.40
C TYR A 193 -14.39 -0.81 8.76
N ILE A 194 -13.13 -0.36 8.78
CA ILE A 194 -12.50 0.25 9.96
C ILE A 194 -12.62 1.77 9.83
N LYS A 195 -13.22 2.40 10.85
CA LYS A 195 -13.35 3.87 10.93
C LYS A 195 -12.22 4.47 11.76
#